data_8baa6c4de8907371a7e276538fd8607b
#
_entry.id   8baa6c4de8907371a7e276538fd8607b
#
_cell.length_a   1.000
_cell.length_b   1.000
_cell.length_c   1.000
_cell.angle_alpha   90.00
_cell.angle_beta   90.00
_cell.angle_gamma   90.00
#
_symmetry.space_group_name_H-M   'P 1'
#
loop_
_entity.id
_entity.type
_entity.pdbx_description
1 polymer ?
#
loop_
_entity_poly.entity_id
_entity_poly.type
_entity_poly.pdbx_seq_one_letter_code
_entity_poly.pdbx_strand_id
1 'polypeptide(L)'
;MIKFENGCYATVVGNQPSSVVPSPFSRTEVYCRQGTIIVSNGTELTVVSNDGEVSTQNFEPVGHFEQQARNVVNAILNSESAFVTMEDGVEAYRIAEAVYESSRANKTINMNDM
;
A
#
# COMPACT_ATOMS: atom_id res chain seq x y z
N MET A 1 -4.00 -2.94 -12.52
CA MET A 1 -3.75 -1.49 -12.50
C MET A 1 -5.00 -0.78 -12.00
N ILE A 2 -4.85 0.17 -11.11
CA ILE A 2 -5.94 0.98 -10.52
C ILE A 2 -5.75 2.41 -11.03
N LYS A 3 -6.82 3.04 -11.49
CA LYS A 3 -6.87 4.46 -11.85
C LYS A 3 -7.71 5.19 -10.82
N PHE A 4 -7.16 6.26 -10.26
CA PHE A 4 -7.86 7.13 -9.30
C PHE A 4 -8.55 8.29 -10.02
N GLU A 5 -9.58 8.86 -9.41
CA GLU A 5 -10.34 10.00 -9.96
C GLU A 5 -9.46 11.24 -10.19
N ASN A 6 -8.47 11.46 -9.34
CA ASN A 6 -7.49 12.56 -9.47
C ASN A 6 -6.48 12.36 -10.62
N GLY A 7 -6.61 11.27 -11.41
CA GLY A 7 -5.72 10.96 -12.53
C GLY A 7 -4.47 10.17 -12.16
N CYS A 8 -4.24 9.85 -10.89
CA CYS A 8 -3.15 8.96 -10.48
C CYS A 8 -3.41 7.51 -10.89
N TYR A 9 -2.34 6.73 -11.00
CA TYR A 9 -2.39 5.30 -11.29
C TYR A 9 -1.59 4.53 -10.24
N ALA A 10 -2.08 3.36 -9.88
CA ALA A 10 -1.33 2.38 -9.10
C ALA A 10 -1.25 1.04 -9.83
N THR A 11 -0.12 0.40 -9.75
CA THR A 11 0.07 -0.98 -10.18
C THR A 11 0.50 -1.80 -8.98
N VAL A 12 -0.26 -2.84 -8.68
CA VAL A 12 0.09 -3.81 -7.64
C VAL A 12 0.49 -5.10 -8.34
N VAL A 13 1.71 -5.53 -8.10
CA VAL A 13 2.23 -6.81 -8.60
C VAL A 13 2.49 -7.69 -7.39
N GLY A 14 1.70 -8.73 -7.25
CA GLY A 14 1.88 -9.77 -6.24
C GLY A 14 2.41 -11.03 -6.89
N ASN A 15 3.44 -11.60 -6.31
CA ASN A 15 3.92 -12.94 -6.68
C ASN A 15 3.92 -13.79 -5.41
N GLN A 16 3.37 -14.99 -5.52
CA GLN A 16 3.52 -15.98 -4.46
C GLN A 16 4.86 -16.68 -4.71
N PRO A 17 5.91 -16.42 -3.91
CA PRO A 17 7.18 -17.06 -4.13
C PRO A 17 7.00 -18.57 -3.98
N SER A 18 7.51 -19.31 -4.94
CA SER A 18 7.76 -20.73 -4.72
C SER A 18 8.68 -20.85 -3.49
N SER A 19 8.50 -21.87 -2.70
CA SER A 19 9.13 -22.12 -1.39
C SER A 19 10.67 -22.10 -1.35
N VAL A 20 11.33 -21.75 -2.45
CA VAL A 20 12.78 -21.91 -2.63
C VAL A 20 13.53 -20.57 -2.58
N VAL A 21 12.85 -19.44 -2.70
CA VAL A 21 13.52 -18.14 -2.63
C VAL A 21 12.79 -17.30 -1.59
N PRO A 22 13.45 -17.01 -0.44
CA PRO A 22 12.93 -15.95 0.41
C PRO A 22 12.83 -14.69 -0.47
N SER A 23 11.64 -14.17 -0.65
CA SER A 23 11.50 -12.89 -1.33
C SER A 23 11.84 -11.78 -0.32
N PRO A 24 13.05 -11.28 -0.30
CA PRO A 24 13.44 -10.22 0.62
C PRO A 24 13.01 -8.84 0.10
N PHE A 25 12.43 -8.76 -1.09
CA PHE A 25 12.26 -7.49 -1.77
C PHE A 25 10.79 -7.09 -1.85
N SER A 26 10.37 -6.23 -0.92
CA SER A 26 9.21 -5.38 -1.13
C SER A 26 9.69 -4.02 -1.64
N ARG A 27 9.07 -3.52 -2.70
CA ARG A 27 9.34 -2.20 -3.24
C ARG A 27 8.03 -1.53 -3.60
N THR A 28 7.81 -0.35 -3.03
CA THR A 28 6.71 0.52 -3.39
C THR A 28 7.26 1.79 -4.01
N GLU A 29 6.77 2.15 -5.17
CA GLU A 29 7.14 3.40 -5.85
C GLU A 29 5.91 4.25 -6.05
N VAL A 30 5.99 5.52 -5.68
CA VAL A 30 4.94 6.51 -5.86
C VAL A 30 5.47 7.63 -6.73
N TYR A 31 4.99 7.70 -7.95
CA TYR A 31 5.34 8.75 -8.90
C TYR A 31 4.42 9.94 -8.71
N CYS A 32 4.98 11.05 -8.27
CA CYS A 32 4.27 12.28 -7.98
C CYS A 32 4.64 13.38 -9.00
N ARG A 33 3.91 14.47 -8.98
CA ARG A 33 4.20 15.61 -9.85
C ARG A 33 5.57 16.25 -9.56
N GLN A 34 6.03 16.20 -8.34
CA GLN A 34 7.26 16.88 -7.88
C GLN A 34 8.45 15.93 -7.68
N GLY A 35 8.27 14.64 -7.94
CA GLY A 35 9.32 13.65 -7.75
C GLY A 35 8.78 12.25 -7.56
N THR A 36 9.64 11.34 -7.14
CA THR A 36 9.30 9.94 -6.89
C THR A 36 9.67 9.57 -5.46
N ILE A 37 8.79 8.85 -4.81
CA ILE A 37 9.02 8.25 -3.49
C ILE A 37 9.19 6.75 -3.69
N ILE A 38 10.24 6.20 -3.10
CA ILE A 38 10.55 4.77 -3.16
C ILE A 38 10.68 4.25 -1.73
N VAL A 39 9.91 3.23 -1.41
CA VAL A 39 10.03 2.49 -0.15
C VAL A 39 10.57 1.11 -0.46
N SER A 40 11.73 0.79 0.08
CA SER A 40 12.40 -0.50 -0.10
C SER A 40 12.40 -1.28 1.21
N ASN A 41 11.98 -2.53 1.14
CA ASN A 41 11.99 -3.47 2.28
C ASN A 41 11.28 -2.96 3.56
N GLY A 42 10.45 -1.93 3.45
CA GLY A 42 9.74 -1.34 4.57
C GLY A 42 10.60 -0.54 5.55
N THR A 43 11.89 -0.40 5.28
CA THR A 43 12.86 0.26 6.17
C THR A 43 13.67 1.37 5.53
N GLU A 44 13.66 1.48 4.23
CA GLU A 44 14.37 2.54 3.50
C GLU A 44 13.37 3.38 2.70
N LEU A 45 13.42 4.68 2.90
CA LEU A 45 12.65 5.67 2.15
C LEU A 45 13.62 6.51 1.33
N THR A 46 13.47 6.48 0.01
CA THR A 46 14.20 7.35 -0.91
C THR A 46 13.24 8.30 -1.60
N VAL A 47 13.57 9.58 -1.59
CA VAL A 47 12.85 10.62 -2.32
C VAL A 47 13.78 11.15 -3.41
N VAL A 48 13.29 11.13 -4.64
CA VAL A 48 13.98 11.69 -5.81
C VAL A 48 13.14 12.85 -6.33
N SER A 49 13.64 14.06 -6.26
CA SER A 49 12.98 15.25 -6.77
C SER A 49 13.18 15.43 -8.29
N ASN A 50 12.35 16.24 -8.94
CA ASN A 50 12.44 16.46 -10.39
C ASN A 50 13.71 17.18 -10.84
N ASP A 51 14.39 17.88 -9.95
CA ASP A 51 15.70 18.52 -10.18
C ASP A 51 16.88 17.59 -10.00
N GLY A 52 16.60 16.31 -9.63
CA GLY A 52 17.60 15.27 -9.50
C GLY A 52 18.19 15.15 -8.09
N GLU A 53 17.71 15.89 -7.11
CA GLU A 53 18.11 15.68 -5.73
C GLU A 53 17.60 14.35 -5.21
N VAL A 54 18.46 13.63 -4.49
CA VAL A 54 18.15 12.33 -3.89
C VAL A 54 18.36 12.41 -2.39
N SER A 55 17.35 12.08 -1.63
CA SER A 55 17.39 11.96 -0.18
C SER A 55 16.99 10.56 0.24
N THR A 56 17.78 9.92 1.08
CA THR A 56 17.49 8.57 1.61
C THR A 56 17.47 8.59 3.13
N GLN A 57 16.46 8.00 3.71
CA GLN A 57 16.27 7.83 5.13
C GLN A 57 16.04 6.35 5.46
N ASN A 58 16.77 5.85 6.45
CA ASN A 58 16.59 4.49 6.96
C ASN A 58 15.80 4.52 8.27
N PHE A 59 14.97 3.52 8.45
CA PHE A 59 14.15 3.32 9.64
C PHE A 59 14.47 1.96 10.26
N GLU A 60 14.40 1.88 11.58
CA GLU A 60 14.47 0.60 12.25
C GLU A 60 13.27 -0.27 11.89
N PRO A 61 13.46 -1.58 11.69
CA PRO A 61 12.38 -2.51 11.46
C PRO A 61 11.41 -2.49 12.64
N VAL A 62 10.13 -2.30 12.36
CA VAL A 62 9.09 -2.30 13.39
C VAL A 62 8.27 -3.58 13.26
N GLY A 63 7.99 -4.23 14.38
CA GLY A 63 7.10 -5.38 14.43
C GLY A 63 5.67 -4.98 14.05
N HIS A 64 5.26 -5.29 12.84
CA HIS A 64 3.93 -4.90 12.31
C HIS A 64 2.79 -5.39 13.20
N PHE A 65 2.85 -6.61 13.66
CA PHE A 65 1.83 -7.18 14.54
C PHE A 65 1.83 -6.55 15.93
N GLU A 66 3.00 -6.20 16.46
CA GLU A 66 3.09 -5.49 17.73
C GLU A 66 2.46 -4.11 17.64
N GLN A 67 2.74 -3.35 16.57
CA GLN A 67 2.12 -2.05 16.36
C GLN A 67 0.61 -2.15 16.17
N GLN A 68 0.14 -3.13 15.43
CA GLN A 68 -1.29 -3.38 15.27
C GLN A 68 -1.95 -3.65 16.63
N ALA A 69 -1.37 -4.53 17.43
CA ALA A 69 -1.90 -4.84 18.76
C ALA A 69 -1.89 -3.61 19.67
N ARG A 70 -0.81 -2.83 19.69
CA ARG A 70 -0.71 -1.57 20.46
C ARG A 70 -1.78 -0.56 20.03
N ASN A 71 -2.00 -0.42 18.72
CA ASN A 71 -3.02 0.50 18.22
C ASN A 71 -4.43 0.11 18.69
N VAL A 72 -4.77 -1.18 18.61
CA VAL A 72 -6.07 -1.67 19.08
C VAL A 72 -6.22 -1.44 20.59
N VAL A 73 -5.20 -1.78 21.38
CA VAL A 73 -5.22 -1.59 22.84
C VAL A 73 -5.37 -0.11 23.19
N ASN A 74 -4.61 0.78 22.55
CA ASN A 74 -4.69 2.22 22.78
C ASN A 74 -6.05 2.78 22.39
N ALA A 75 -6.62 2.34 21.28
CA ALA A 75 -7.94 2.76 20.85
C ALA A 75 -9.00 2.40 21.90
N ILE A 76 -8.91 1.22 22.50
CA ILE A 76 -9.85 0.77 23.54
C ILE A 76 -9.64 1.58 24.85
N LEU A 77 -8.39 1.68 25.31
CA LEU A 77 -8.08 2.29 26.60
C LEU A 77 -8.31 3.81 26.63
N ASN A 78 -8.04 4.47 25.52
CA ASN A 78 -8.11 5.92 25.41
C ASN A 78 -9.40 6.42 24.72
N SER A 79 -10.26 5.49 24.28
CA SER A 79 -11.44 5.83 23.47
C SER A 79 -11.09 6.62 22.20
N GLU A 80 -9.97 6.28 21.58
CA GLU A 80 -9.48 6.86 20.33
C GLU A 80 -9.92 6.02 19.12
N SER A 81 -9.89 6.61 17.94
CA SER A 81 -10.12 5.85 16.71
C SER A 81 -8.92 4.96 16.40
N ALA A 82 -9.17 3.74 15.95
CA ALA A 82 -8.13 2.88 15.41
C ALA A 82 -7.54 3.50 14.13
N PHE A 83 -6.26 3.23 13.85
CA PHE A 83 -5.58 3.69 12.62
C PHE A 83 -6.22 3.12 11.35
N VAL A 84 -6.65 1.87 11.44
CA VAL A 84 -7.37 1.18 10.37
C VAL A 84 -8.71 0.75 10.93
N THR A 85 -9.78 1.21 10.31
CA THR A 85 -11.15 0.93 10.73
C THR A 85 -11.71 -0.28 9.99
N MET A 86 -12.90 -0.71 10.39
CA MET A 86 -13.62 -1.76 9.65
C MET A 86 -14.02 -1.28 8.26
N GLU A 87 -14.37 -0.01 8.13
CA GLU A 87 -14.72 0.65 6.86
C GLU A 87 -13.53 0.61 5.88
N ASP A 88 -12.31 0.90 6.35
CA ASP A 88 -11.09 0.78 5.53
C ASP A 88 -10.89 -0.66 5.06
N GLY A 89 -11.17 -1.63 5.91
CA GLY A 89 -11.13 -3.05 5.58
C GLY A 89 -12.14 -3.43 4.49
N VAL A 90 -13.35 -2.90 4.58
CA VAL A 90 -14.39 -3.12 3.56
C VAL A 90 -13.98 -2.52 2.21
N GLU A 91 -13.43 -1.30 2.20
CA GLU A 91 -12.95 -0.69 0.96
C GLU A 91 -11.79 -1.47 0.33
N ALA A 92 -10.86 -1.95 1.13
CA ALA A 92 -9.78 -2.80 0.63
C ALA A 92 -10.32 -4.11 0.00
N TYR A 93 -11.34 -4.71 0.61
CA TYR A 93 -12.01 -5.89 0.07
C TYR A 93 -12.74 -5.59 -1.26
N ARG A 94 -13.45 -4.47 -1.35
CA ARG A 94 -14.13 -4.04 -2.58
C ARG A 94 -13.14 -3.88 -3.74
N ILE A 95 -11.96 -3.30 -3.47
CA ILE A 95 -10.89 -3.20 -4.48
C ILE A 95 -10.45 -4.59 -4.95
N ALA A 96 -10.26 -5.54 -4.04
CA ALA A 96 -9.89 -6.90 -4.39
C ALA A 96 -10.97 -7.59 -5.24
N GLU A 97 -12.24 -7.45 -4.89
CA GLU A 97 -13.36 -7.99 -5.68
C GLU A 97 -13.41 -7.36 -7.09
N ALA A 98 -13.22 -6.05 -7.20
CA ALA A 98 -13.16 -5.36 -8.49
C ALA A 98 -12.02 -5.88 -9.37
N VAL A 99 -10.86 -6.21 -8.79
CA VAL A 99 -9.73 -6.82 -9.53
C VAL A 99 -10.11 -8.19 -10.06
N TYR A 100 -10.75 -9.04 -9.26
CA TYR A 100 -11.22 -10.36 -9.70
C TYR A 100 -12.30 -10.24 -10.78
N GLU A 101 -13.26 -9.33 -10.62
CA GLU A 101 -14.29 -9.11 -11.61
C GLU A 101 -13.71 -8.57 -12.92
N SER A 102 -12.80 -7.60 -12.86
CA SER A 102 -12.10 -7.07 -14.03
C SER A 102 -11.37 -8.17 -14.81
N SER A 103 -10.69 -9.06 -14.08
CA SER A 103 -10.00 -10.21 -14.68
C SER A 103 -10.96 -11.19 -15.35
N ARG A 104 -12.07 -11.53 -14.68
CA ARG A 104 -13.08 -12.46 -15.22
C ARG A 104 -13.81 -11.90 -16.44
N ALA A 105 -14.16 -10.63 -16.37
CA ALA A 105 -14.94 -9.96 -17.42
C ALA A 105 -14.07 -9.37 -18.54
N ASN A 106 -12.74 -9.36 -18.36
CA ASN A 106 -11.77 -8.73 -19.26
C ASN A 106 -12.13 -7.27 -19.59
N LYS A 107 -12.57 -6.53 -18.57
CA LYS A 107 -12.97 -5.12 -18.71
C LYS A 107 -12.57 -4.31 -17.48
N THR A 108 -12.52 -2.99 -17.65
CA THR A 108 -12.38 -2.06 -16.52
C THR A 108 -13.64 -2.07 -15.68
N ILE A 109 -13.51 -2.14 -14.37
CA ILE A 109 -14.59 -2.01 -13.39
C ILE A 109 -14.50 -0.61 -12.77
N ASN A 110 -15.62 0.08 -12.73
CA ASN A 110 -15.76 1.34 -12.03
C ASN A 110 -16.25 1.05 -10.60
N MET A 111 -15.49 1.48 -9.59
CA MET A 111 -15.81 1.24 -8.19
C MET A 111 -17.11 1.90 -7.73
N ASN A 112 -17.55 2.97 -8.42
CA ASN A 112 -18.82 3.63 -8.11
C ASN A 112 -20.05 2.83 -8.56
N ASP A 113 -19.86 1.80 -9.39
CA ASP A 113 -20.92 0.95 -9.91
C ASP A 113 -21.07 -0.37 -9.11
N MET A 114 -20.32 -0.53 -8.01
CA MET A 114 -20.27 -1.72 -7.16
C MET A 114 -21.04 -1.57 -5.84
#